data_fc16d9f750e5657daabcbe5a6eb287af
#
_entry.id   fc16d9f750e5657daabcbe5a6eb287af
#
_cell.length_a   1.000
_cell.length_b   1.000
_cell.length_c   1.000
_cell.angle_alpha   90.00
_cell.angle_beta   90.00
_cell.angle_gamma   90.00
#
_symmetry.space_group_name_H-M   'P 1'
#
loop_
_entity.id
_entity.type
_entity.pdbx_description
1 polymer ?
#
loop_
_entity_poly.entity_id
_entity_poly.type
_entity_poly.pdbx_seq_one_letter_code
_entity_poly.pdbx_strand_id
1 'polypeptide(L)'
;MFVSLSPGAVWQTGRVQHPTREELEAGVDEVRGSPADHGILELIVRRPAVDERELLDEGELDLDEGLVGDSWNQRPSKLTDDGGPHPDMQLNLINSKLLALICPDPERRGLAGDQLVVDLDLAAVNLPVWTRLAIGSAVIEVTDQPHTGCAKCGQRYGVEALRLVNSEVGGELNRRGINARVVQPGAIRKGDRITKI
;
A
#
# COMPACT_ATOMS: atom_id res chain seq x y z
N MET A 1 11.08 3.08 18.71
CA MET A 1 12.42 2.56 18.44
C MET A 1 12.59 2.61 16.93
N PHE A 2 13.40 3.54 16.42
CA PHE A 2 13.55 3.73 14.97
C PHE A 2 14.44 2.61 14.43
N VAL A 3 13.90 1.74 13.62
CA VAL A 3 14.72 0.83 12.80
C VAL A 3 14.96 1.55 11.47
N SER A 4 16.01 2.34 11.40
CA SER A 4 16.53 2.88 10.15
C SER A 4 17.14 1.74 9.36
N LEU A 5 16.55 1.38 8.27
CA LEU A 5 17.17 0.51 7.27
C LEU A 5 18.23 1.36 6.54
N SER A 6 19.48 1.27 6.98
CA SER A 6 20.61 2.01 6.43
C SER A 6 20.70 1.84 4.91
N PRO A 7 21.07 2.91 4.17
CA PRO A 7 21.40 2.82 2.75
C PRO A 7 22.68 2.01 2.61
N GLY A 8 22.57 0.74 2.22
CA GLY A 8 23.70 -0.17 2.11
C GLY A 8 23.48 -1.55 2.69
N ALA A 9 22.28 -1.88 3.16
CA ALA A 9 21.93 -3.27 3.42
C ALA A 9 22.06 -4.01 2.08
N VAL A 10 23.21 -4.63 1.84
CA VAL A 10 23.44 -5.61 0.78
C VAL A 10 22.46 -6.72 1.09
N TRP A 11 21.31 -6.68 0.43
CA TRP A 11 20.32 -7.75 0.48
C TRP A 11 21.08 -9.00 0.09
N GLN A 12 21.29 -9.88 1.06
CA GLN A 12 22.07 -11.10 0.86
C GLN A 12 21.57 -11.77 -0.42
N THR A 13 22.49 -12.13 -1.31
CA THR A 13 22.28 -12.79 -2.58
C THR A 13 21.78 -14.24 -2.43
N GLY A 14 20.92 -14.48 -1.44
CA GLY A 14 20.06 -15.64 -1.40
C GLY A 14 19.06 -15.51 -2.53
N ARG A 15 18.91 -16.57 -3.33
CA ARG A 15 17.92 -16.63 -4.40
C ARG A 15 16.54 -16.35 -3.79
N VAL A 16 15.99 -15.16 -4.01
CA VAL A 16 14.64 -14.81 -3.53
C VAL A 16 13.68 -15.76 -4.20
N GLN A 17 13.06 -16.63 -3.42
CA GLN A 17 12.05 -17.53 -3.93
C GLN A 17 10.74 -16.77 -4.03
N HIS A 18 10.23 -16.63 -5.24
CA HIS A 18 8.93 -16.01 -5.49
C HIS A 18 7.84 -17.08 -5.49
N PRO A 19 6.63 -16.76 -5.04
CA PRO A 19 5.50 -17.69 -5.08
C PRO A 19 5.21 -18.13 -6.52
N THR A 20 4.86 -19.40 -6.65
CA THR A 20 4.37 -19.96 -7.92
C THR A 20 2.94 -19.49 -8.19
N ARG A 21 2.49 -19.63 -9.42
CA ARG A 21 1.12 -19.33 -9.80
C ARG A 21 0.09 -20.13 -8.97
N GLU A 22 0.36 -21.41 -8.75
CA GLU A 22 -0.52 -22.30 -7.97
C GLU A 22 -0.65 -21.86 -6.51
N GLU A 23 0.46 -21.48 -5.87
CA GLU A 23 0.47 -20.94 -4.51
C GLU A 23 -0.31 -19.62 -4.42
N LEU A 24 -0.14 -18.74 -5.42
CA LEU A 24 -0.86 -17.48 -5.50
C LEU A 24 -2.37 -17.69 -5.68
N GLU A 25 -2.77 -18.58 -6.59
CA GLU A 25 -4.18 -18.91 -6.83
C GLU A 25 -4.84 -19.53 -5.58
N ALA A 26 -4.14 -20.43 -4.89
CA ALA A 26 -4.63 -21.05 -3.66
C ALA A 26 -4.82 -20.05 -2.51
N GLY A 27 -4.00 -19.00 -2.42
CA GLY A 27 -4.08 -18.00 -1.35
C GLY A 27 -5.10 -16.89 -1.57
N VAL A 28 -5.75 -16.81 -2.74
CA VAL A 28 -6.69 -15.71 -3.06
C VAL A 28 -7.90 -15.67 -2.12
N ASP A 29 -8.39 -16.82 -1.69
CA ASP A 29 -9.57 -16.88 -0.82
C ASP A 29 -9.27 -16.33 0.59
N GLU A 30 -8.03 -16.41 1.05
CA GLU A 30 -7.61 -15.75 2.29
C GLU A 30 -7.69 -14.23 2.16
N VAL A 31 -7.28 -13.68 1.02
CA VAL A 31 -7.41 -12.24 0.72
C VAL A 31 -8.87 -11.81 0.73
N ARG A 32 -9.76 -12.60 0.13
CA ARG A 32 -11.22 -12.38 0.14
C ARG A 32 -11.83 -12.41 1.54
N GLY A 33 -11.20 -13.14 2.47
CA GLY A 33 -11.58 -13.20 3.88
C GLY A 33 -11.18 -11.97 4.70
N SER A 34 -10.71 -10.89 4.08
CA SER A 34 -10.42 -9.64 4.80
C SER A 34 -11.72 -8.97 5.27
N PRO A 35 -11.71 -8.29 6.44
CA PRO A 35 -12.90 -7.65 6.97
C PRO A 35 -13.41 -6.55 6.05
N ALA A 36 -14.73 -6.47 5.88
CA ALA A 36 -15.36 -5.44 5.07
C ALA A 36 -15.34 -4.06 5.75
N ASP A 37 -15.22 -4.02 7.08
CA ASP A 37 -15.10 -2.81 7.90
C ASP A 37 -14.32 -3.16 9.17
N HIS A 38 -13.96 -2.14 9.97
CA HIS A 38 -13.19 -2.32 11.20
C HIS A 38 -11.87 -3.08 11.00
N GLY A 39 -11.22 -2.84 9.85
CA GLY A 39 -9.90 -3.37 9.53
C GLY A 39 -8.81 -2.85 10.47
N ILE A 40 -7.58 -3.32 10.25
CA ILE A 40 -6.41 -2.95 11.05
C ILE A 40 -5.31 -2.37 10.17
N LEU A 41 -4.67 -1.30 10.62
CA LEU A 41 -3.45 -0.76 10.03
C LEU A 41 -2.25 -1.59 10.52
N GLU A 42 -1.70 -2.42 9.65
CA GLU A 42 -0.63 -3.35 10.04
C GLU A 42 0.78 -2.79 9.86
N LEU A 43 1.02 -1.99 8.81
CA LEU A 43 2.30 -1.33 8.60
C LEU A 43 2.07 0.10 8.10
N ILE A 44 2.98 0.99 8.54
CA ILE A 44 3.13 2.35 8.00
C ILE A 44 4.53 2.40 7.37
N VAL A 45 4.60 2.72 6.08
CA VAL A 45 5.85 2.75 5.30
C VAL A 45 6.06 4.13 4.74
N ARG A 46 7.03 4.86 5.25
CA ARG A 46 7.48 6.13 4.69
C ARG A 46 8.56 5.91 3.62
N ARG A 47 8.53 6.69 2.56
CA ARG A 47 9.45 6.64 1.42
C ARG A 47 10.19 7.98 1.32
N PRO A 48 11.18 8.26 2.19
CA PRO A 48 11.82 9.57 2.25
C PRO A 48 12.56 9.92 0.95
N ALA A 49 13.08 8.92 0.25
CA ALA A 49 13.72 9.09 -1.06
C ALA A 49 13.46 7.90 -1.99
N VAL A 50 13.97 8.00 -3.22
CA VAL A 50 13.86 6.92 -4.21
C VAL A 50 14.55 5.66 -3.68
N ASP A 51 13.79 4.55 -3.67
CA ASP A 51 14.20 3.22 -3.18
C ASP A 51 14.56 3.15 -1.68
N GLU A 52 14.35 4.21 -0.91
CA GLU A 52 14.41 4.21 0.55
C GLU A 52 13.05 3.87 1.17
N ARG A 53 13.08 3.17 2.31
CA ARG A 53 11.90 2.75 3.07
C ARG A 53 12.17 2.81 4.55
N GLU A 54 11.23 3.38 5.28
CA GLU A 54 11.23 3.42 6.74
C GLU A 54 9.93 2.84 7.25
N LEU A 55 10.02 1.88 8.17
CA LEU A 55 8.86 1.34 8.88
C LEU A 55 8.62 2.21 10.11
N LEU A 56 7.40 2.68 10.27
CA LEU A 56 7.00 3.55 11.37
C LEU A 56 6.00 2.82 12.27
N ASP A 57 6.13 3.00 13.58
CA ASP A 57 5.11 2.60 14.55
C ASP A 57 3.98 3.65 14.64
N GLU A 58 4.33 4.92 14.37
CA GLU A 58 3.42 6.06 14.34
C GLU A 58 3.78 6.99 13.18
N GLY A 59 2.77 7.55 12.52
CA GLY A 59 2.91 8.53 11.45
C GLY A 59 1.87 9.64 11.58
N GLU A 60 2.12 10.75 10.90
CA GLU A 60 1.19 11.86 10.78
C GLU A 60 0.71 11.96 9.34
N LEU A 61 -0.59 12.12 9.14
CA LEU A 61 -1.21 12.40 7.86
C LEU A 61 -1.56 13.88 7.80
N ASP A 62 -1.14 14.54 6.71
CA ASP A 62 -1.31 15.96 6.45
C ASP A 62 -1.97 16.18 5.09
N LEU A 63 -2.72 17.29 4.94
CA LEU A 63 -3.46 17.60 3.71
C LEU A 63 -2.55 17.85 2.50
N ASP A 64 -1.39 18.44 2.72
CA ASP A 64 -0.46 18.86 1.68
C ASP A 64 0.66 17.84 1.45
N GLU A 65 1.09 17.13 2.52
CA GLU A 65 2.20 16.17 2.46
C GLU A 65 1.76 14.72 2.30
N GLY A 66 0.51 14.39 2.61
CA GLY A 66 0.07 13.00 2.73
C GLY A 66 0.63 12.38 4.00
N LEU A 67 1.46 11.33 3.89
CA LEU A 67 2.25 10.84 5.02
C LEU A 67 3.46 11.76 5.20
N VAL A 68 3.52 12.46 6.34
CA VAL A 68 4.58 13.45 6.63
C VAL A 68 5.97 12.84 6.48
N GLY A 69 6.80 13.53 5.69
CA GLY A 69 8.16 13.09 5.35
C GLY A 69 8.24 11.99 4.26
N ASP A 70 7.11 11.58 3.65
CA ASP A 70 7.13 10.79 2.42
C ASP A 70 7.47 11.69 1.22
N SER A 71 8.14 11.14 0.21
CA SER A 71 8.51 11.87 -1.00
C SER A 71 7.40 11.99 -2.04
N TRP A 72 6.13 11.68 -1.71
CA TRP A 72 5.03 11.77 -2.67
C TRP A 72 4.92 13.17 -3.28
N ASN A 73 4.95 14.21 -2.47
CA ASN A 73 4.81 15.60 -2.89
C ASN A 73 5.98 16.13 -3.77
N GLN A 74 7.05 15.35 -3.90
CA GLN A 74 8.20 15.64 -4.78
C GLN A 74 8.14 14.86 -6.10
N ARG A 75 7.11 14.03 -6.32
CA ARG A 75 7.03 13.16 -7.50
C ARG A 75 6.22 13.81 -8.59
N PRO A 76 6.82 14.08 -9.76
CA PRO A 76 6.08 14.62 -10.89
C PRO A 76 5.05 13.61 -11.39
N SER A 77 3.91 14.12 -11.82
CA SER A 77 2.86 13.35 -12.50
C SER A 77 2.64 13.88 -13.91
N LYS A 78 2.44 12.98 -14.86
CA LYS A 78 2.02 13.33 -16.22
C LYS A 78 0.51 13.55 -16.32
N LEU A 79 -0.21 13.31 -15.22
CA LEU A 79 -1.67 13.42 -15.14
C LEU A 79 -2.11 14.78 -14.57
N THR A 80 -1.16 15.65 -14.19
CA THR A 80 -1.41 17.00 -13.70
C THR A 80 -0.93 18.02 -14.72
N ASP A 81 -1.67 19.11 -14.89
CA ASP A 81 -1.37 20.14 -15.89
C ASP A 81 -0.07 20.88 -15.60
N ASP A 82 0.28 21.03 -14.33
CA ASP A 82 1.50 21.68 -13.84
C ASP A 82 2.70 20.72 -13.71
N GLY A 83 2.48 19.42 -13.96
CA GLY A 83 3.50 18.38 -13.78
C GLY A 83 3.83 18.09 -12.30
N GLY A 84 3.10 18.66 -11.35
CA GLY A 84 3.25 18.41 -9.92
C GLY A 84 2.75 17.02 -9.49
N PRO A 85 2.80 16.71 -8.19
CA PRO A 85 2.27 15.46 -7.65
C PRO A 85 0.75 15.39 -7.84
N HIS A 86 0.23 14.20 -8.17
CA HIS A 86 -1.22 14.03 -8.35
C HIS A 86 -1.91 13.94 -6.99
N PRO A 87 -2.81 14.87 -6.62
CA PRO A 87 -3.41 14.92 -5.27
C PRO A 87 -4.21 13.65 -4.93
N ASP A 88 -4.85 13.03 -5.91
CA ASP A 88 -5.62 11.79 -5.72
C ASP A 88 -4.75 10.52 -5.66
N MET A 89 -3.43 10.65 -5.71
CA MET A 89 -2.45 9.56 -5.53
C MET A 89 -1.55 9.80 -4.31
N GLN A 90 -2.04 10.57 -3.35
CA GLN A 90 -1.28 11.00 -2.16
C GLN A 90 -0.87 9.82 -1.28
N LEU A 91 -1.79 8.88 -1.07
CA LEU A 91 -1.57 7.67 -0.29
C LEU A 91 -1.85 6.43 -1.15
N ASN A 92 -1.04 5.39 -0.96
CA ASN A 92 -1.27 4.08 -1.53
C ASN A 92 -1.55 3.09 -0.39
N LEU A 93 -2.64 2.34 -0.48
CA LEU A 93 -3.00 1.29 0.45
C LEU A 93 -2.93 -0.07 -0.23
N ILE A 94 -2.41 -1.09 0.44
CA ILE A 94 -2.40 -2.48 -0.01
C ILE A 94 -2.97 -3.40 1.08
N ASN A 95 -3.70 -4.43 0.66
CA ASN A 95 -4.19 -5.45 1.59
C ASN A 95 -3.03 -6.28 2.14
N SER A 96 -2.99 -6.49 3.46
CA SER A 96 -1.89 -7.17 4.15
C SER A 96 -1.79 -8.66 3.83
N LYS A 97 -2.93 -9.34 3.64
CA LYS A 97 -2.97 -10.76 3.27
C LYS A 97 -2.48 -10.96 1.84
N LEU A 98 -2.89 -10.06 0.92
CA LEU A 98 -2.32 -10.07 -0.41
C LEU A 98 -0.81 -9.84 -0.39
N LEU A 99 -0.36 -8.84 0.37
CA LEU A 99 1.07 -8.56 0.47
C LEU A 99 1.83 -9.76 1.06
N ALA A 100 1.26 -10.45 2.06
CA ALA A 100 1.83 -11.67 2.61
C ALA A 100 1.88 -12.81 1.57
N LEU A 101 0.86 -12.92 0.72
CA LEU A 101 0.78 -13.91 -0.34
C LEU A 101 1.86 -13.69 -1.42
N ILE A 102 2.03 -12.46 -1.89
CA ILE A 102 3.05 -12.14 -2.93
C ILE A 102 4.46 -11.96 -2.37
N CYS A 103 4.59 -11.73 -1.06
CA CYS A 103 5.84 -11.54 -0.33
C CYS A 103 5.79 -12.31 1.00
N PRO A 104 6.07 -13.63 1.01
CA PRO A 104 6.07 -14.44 2.22
C PRO A 104 7.04 -13.97 3.28
N ASP A 105 8.20 -13.39 2.86
CA ASP A 105 9.18 -12.83 3.77
C ASP A 105 8.70 -11.49 4.37
N PRO A 106 8.38 -11.43 5.67
CA PRO A 106 7.86 -10.23 6.31
C PRO A 106 8.84 -9.06 6.31
N GLU A 107 10.15 -9.30 6.33
CA GLU A 107 11.16 -8.23 6.31
C GLU A 107 11.17 -7.46 4.99
N ARG A 108 10.69 -8.09 3.90
CA ARG A 108 10.64 -7.51 2.58
C ARG A 108 9.31 -6.80 2.25
N ARG A 109 8.29 -6.94 3.08
CA ARG A 109 6.94 -6.39 2.81
C ARG A 109 6.96 -4.88 2.65
N GLY A 110 7.75 -4.16 3.42
CA GLY A 110 7.93 -2.70 3.27
C GLY A 110 8.40 -2.26 1.88
N LEU A 111 9.00 -3.17 1.09
CA LEU A 111 9.45 -2.88 -0.28
C LEU A 111 8.27 -2.69 -1.27
N ALA A 112 7.04 -3.05 -0.93
CA ALA A 112 5.87 -2.84 -1.78
C ALA A 112 5.74 -1.38 -2.21
N GLY A 113 6.09 -0.47 -1.31
CA GLY A 113 6.11 0.95 -1.58
C GLY A 113 4.76 1.62 -1.39
N ASP A 114 3.79 0.87 -0.87
CA ASP A 114 2.53 1.41 -0.38
C ASP A 114 2.76 1.99 1.01
N GLN A 115 2.23 3.18 1.31
CA GLN A 115 2.42 3.80 2.61
C GLN A 115 1.67 3.08 3.73
N LEU A 116 0.48 2.55 3.42
CA LEU A 116 -0.36 1.88 4.40
C LEU A 116 -0.64 0.43 3.99
N VAL A 117 -0.26 -0.52 4.86
CA VAL A 117 -0.60 -1.94 4.71
C VAL A 117 -1.72 -2.24 5.68
N VAL A 118 -2.86 -2.70 5.17
CA VAL A 118 -4.11 -2.78 5.92
C VAL A 118 -4.75 -4.17 5.81
N ASP A 119 -5.24 -4.74 6.91
CA ASP A 119 -6.17 -5.89 6.86
C ASP A 119 -7.59 -5.34 6.71
N LEU A 120 -7.97 -5.08 5.49
CA LEU A 120 -9.28 -4.57 5.08
C LEU A 120 -9.58 -5.04 3.66
N ASP A 121 -10.83 -5.38 3.37
CA ASP A 121 -11.27 -5.66 2.01
C ASP A 121 -11.26 -4.36 1.19
N LEU A 122 -10.33 -4.28 0.23
CA LEU A 122 -10.15 -3.13 -0.66
C LEU A 122 -10.92 -3.23 -1.97
N ALA A 123 -11.76 -4.28 -2.15
CA ALA A 123 -12.54 -4.45 -3.38
C ALA A 123 -13.43 -3.23 -3.65
N ALA A 124 -13.60 -2.86 -4.93
CA ALA A 124 -14.37 -1.68 -5.32
C ALA A 124 -15.85 -1.74 -4.88
N VAL A 125 -16.40 -2.95 -4.74
CA VAL A 125 -17.77 -3.16 -4.22
C VAL A 125 -17.87 -2.85 -2.71
N ASN A 126 -16.77 -3.00 -1.96
CA ASN A 126 -16.69 -2.70 -0.53
C ASN A 126 -16.28 -1.25 -0.27
N LEU A 127 -15.30 -0.75 -1.04
CA LEU A 127 -14.77 0.61 -0.94
C LEU A 127 -14.95 1.34 -2.30
N PRO A 128 -16.18 1.71 -2.65
CA PRO A 128 -16.38 2.56 -3.82
C PRO A 128 -15.64 3.88 -3.69
N VAL A 129 -15.33 4.49 -4.82
CA VAL A 129 -14.68 5.81 -4.90
C VAL A 129 -15.41 6.81 -4.00
N TRP A 130 -14.65 7.64 -3.30
CA TRP A 130 -15.10 8.63 -2.31
C TRP A 130 -15.56 8.04 -0.97
N THR A 131 -15.37 6.75 -0.73
CA THR A 131 -15.52 6.18 0.61
C THR A 131 -14.49 6.81 1.55
N ARG A 132 -14.92 7.22 2.72
CA ARG A 132 -14.05 7.76 3.77
C ARG A 132 -13.72 6.71 4.80
N LEU A 133 -12.46 6.70 5.22
CA LEU A 133 -11.92 5.79 6.21
C LEU A 133 -11.31 6.61 7.36
N ALA A 134 -11.80 6.41 8.56
CA ALA A 134 -11.19 6.94 9.79
C ALA A 134 -10.09 5.99 10.26
N ILE A 135 -8.90 6.51 10.55
CA ILE A 135 -7.72 5.78 11.04
C ILE A 135 -7.05 6.64 12.10
N GLY A 136 -6.97 6.18 13.35
CA GLY A 136 -6.48 7.01 14.45
C GLY A 136 -7.31 8.29 14.59
N SER A 137 -6.68 9.46 14.47
CA SER A 137 -7.36 10.77 14.42
C SER A 137 -7.51 11.36 13.01
N ALA A 138 -6.98 10.67 12.00
CA ALA A 138 -7.05 11.10 10.61
C ALA A 138 -8.25 10.51 9.87
N VAL A 139 -8.63 11.16 8.75
CA VAL A 139 -9.59 10.61 7.78
C VAL A 139 -8.97 10.70 6.38
N ILE A 140 -9.04 9.60 5.67
CA ILE A 140 -8.65 9.50 4.25
C ILE A 140 -9.86 9.21 3.39
N GLU A 141 -9.80 9.56 2.12
CA GLU A 141 -10.86 9.33 1.12
C GLU A 141 -10.30 8.55 -0.07
N VAL A 142 -10.96 7.45 -0.41
CA VAL A 142 -10.60 6.62 -1.59
C VAL A 142 -10.81 7.43 -2.85
N THR A 143 -9.85 7.39 -3.78
CA THR A 143 -9.91 8.15 -5.03
C THR A 143 -10.17 7.24 -6.23
N ASP A 144 -10.48 7.83 -7.39
CA ASP A 144 -10.76 7.13 -8.64
C ASP A 144 -9.48 6.74 -9.41
N GLN A 145 -8.32 7.13 -8.91
CA GLN A 145 -7.06 6.82 -9.60
C GLN A 145 -6.73 5.34 -9.48
N PRO A 146 -6.51 4.64 -10.61
CA PRO A 146 -6.21 3.22 -10.57
C PRO A 146 -4.83 2.97 -9.96
N HIS A 147 -4.74 1.98 -9.07
CA HIS A 147 -3.47 1.51 -8.55
C HIS A 147 -3.11 0.17 -9.20
N THR A 148 -2.17 0.18 -10.14
CA THR A 148 -1.76 -0.98 -10.93
C THR A 148 -0.35 -1.45 -10.61
N GLY A 149 -0.08 -2.75 -10.79
CA GLY A 149 1.26 -3.32 -10.66
C GLY A 149 2.18 -2.83 -11.77
N CYS A 150 3.32 -2.26 -11.39
CA CYS A 150 4.34 -1.78 -12.32
C CYS A 150 5.52 -2.77 -12.43
N ALA A 151 6.49 -2.46 -13.30
CA ALA A 151 7.70 -3.28 -13.48
C ALA A 151 8.46 -3.52 -12.18
N LYS A 152 8.51 -2.55 -11.26
CA LYS A 152 9.12 -2.72 -9.92
C LYS A 152 8.42 -3.80 -9.08
N CYS A 153 7.10 -3.97 -9.22
CA CYS A 153 6.37 -5.05 -8.57
C CYS A 153 6.87 -6.42 -9.06
N GLY A 154 6.98 -6.59 -10.38
CA GLY A 154 7.51 -7.83 -10.95
C GLY A 154 8.96 -8.13 -10.56
N GLN A 155 9.82 -7.10 -10.47
CA GLN A 155 11.21 -7.24 -10.03
C GLN A 155 11.32 -7.68 -8.55
N ARG A 156 10.42 -7.18 -7.69
CA ARG A 156 10.44 -7.42 -6.24
C ARG A 156 9.78 -8.74 -5.84
N TYR A 157 8.68 -9.09 -6.51
CA TYR A 157 7.79 -10.18 -6.11
C TYR A 157 7.59 -11.25 -7.17
N GLY A 158 8.22 -11.10 -8.33
CA GLY A 158 8.14 -12.07 -9.42
C GLY A 158 7.04 -11.78 -10.44
N VAL A 159 7.17 -12.40 -11.61
CA VAL A 159 6.26 -12.17 -12.72
C VAL A 159 4.85 -12.71 -12.46
N GLU A 160 4.73 -13.81 -11.72
CA GLU A 160 3.42 -14.39 -11.41
C GLU A 160 2.62 -13.51 -10.44
N ALA A 161 3.29 -12.89 -9.45
CA ALA A 161 2.67 -11.88 -8.59
C ALA A 161 2.19 -10.67 -9.42
N LEU A 162 3.01 -10.17 -10.36
CA LEU A 162 2.63 -9.08 -11.26
C LEU A 162 1.42 -9.45 -12.14
N ARG A 163 1.37 -10.68 -12.66
CA ARG A 163 0.21 -11.18 -13.43
C ARG A 163 -1.04 -11.25 -12.58
N LEU A 164 -0.92 -11.78 -11.36
CA LEU A 164 -2.04 -11.87 -10.43
C LEU A 164 -2.66 -10.50 -10.14
N VAL A 165 -1.85 -9.51 -9.73
CA VAL A 165 -2.36 -8.18 -9.35
C VAL A 165 -2.94 -7.40 -10.53
N ASN A 166 -2.48 -7.66 -11.74
CA ASN A 166 -2.97 -7.01 -12.97
C ASN A 166 -4.00 -7.85 -13.74
N SER A 167 -4.44 -9.01 -13.23
CA SER A 167 -5.50 -9.80 -13.86
C SER A 167 -6.86 -9.13 -13.69
N GLU A 168 -7.86 -9.53 -14.49
CA GLU A 168 -9.24 -9.04 -14.38
C GLU A 168 -9.80 -9.24 -12.97
N VAL A 169 -9.69 -10.44 -12.41
CA VAL A 169 -10.04 -10.75 -11.01
C VAL A 169 -9.20 -9.92 -10.03
N GLY A 170 -7.94 -9.59 -10.39
CA GLY A 170 -7.09 -8.69 -9.63
C GLY A 170 -7.64 -7.27 -9.60
N GLY A 171 -8.19 -6.79 -10.70
CA GLY A 171 -8.85 -5.48 -10.80
C GLY A 171 -10.11 -5.39 -9.95
N GLU A 172 -10.99 -6.40 -9.99
CA GLU A 172 -12.21 -6.44 -9.17
C GLU A 172 -11.92 -6.35 -7.67
N LEU A 173 -10.87 -7.01 -7.20
CA LEU A 173 -10.46 -7.04 -5.80
C LEU A 173 -9.47 -5.93 -5.42
N ASN A 174 -9.17 -5.00 -6.33
CA ASN A 174 -8.12 -4.00 -6.13
C ASN A 174 -6.82 -4.61 -5.56
N ARG A 175 -6.40 -5.76 -6.13
CA ARG A 175 -5.27 -6.53 -5.57
C ARG A 175 -3.94 -5.79 -5.56
N ARG A 176 -3.74 -4.78 -6.42
CA ARG A 176 -2.54 -3.95 -6.28
C ARG A 176 -2.71 -2.91 -5.16
N GLY A 177 -3.92 -2.71 -4.68
CA GLY A 177 -4.27 -1.70 -3.69
C GLY A 177 -5.12 -0.59 -4.28
N ILE A 178 -5.34 0.43 -3.49
CA ILE A 178 -6.11 1.63 -3.83
C ILE A 178 -5.29 2.89 -3.59
N ASN A 179 -5.67 3.96 -4.27
CA ASN A 179 -5.20 5.31 -3.97
C ASN A 179 -6.19 6.02 -3.06
N ALA A 180 -5.67 6.90 -2.21
CA ALA A 180 -6.45 7.75 -1.33
C ALA A 180 -5.77 9.11 -1.14
N ARG A 181 -6.55 10.07 -0.61
CA ARG A 181 -6.06 11.38 -0.17
C ARG A 181 -6.47 11.65 1.27
N VAL A 182 -5.73 12.48 1.96
CA VAL A 182 -6.09 12.94 3.31
C VAL A 182 -7.19 13.99 3.19
N VAL A 183 -8.26 13.83 3.96
CA VAL A 183 -9.36 14.82 4.05
C VAL A 183 -9.50 15.40 5.46
N GLN A 184 -8.92 14.73 6.46
CA GLN A 184 -8.72 15.27 7.80
C GLN A 184 -7.33 14.86 8.28
N PRO A 185 -6.46 15.80 8.63
CA PRO A 185 -5.12 15.49 9.13
C PRO A 185 -5.19 14.87 10.52
N GLY A 186 -4.16 14.09 10.89
CA GLY A 186 -4.07 13.48 12.20
C GLY A 186 -3.03 12.39 12.32
N ALA A 187 -2.84 11.90 13.54
CA ALA A 187 -1.90 10.83 13.84
C ALA A 187 -2.53 9.46 13.59
N ILE A 188 -1.72 8.56 13.06
CA ILE A 188 -2.04 7.15 12.83
C ILE A 188 -0.96 6.29 13.48
N ARG A 189 -1.36 5.11 14.00
CA ARG A 189 -0.45 4.16 14.63
C ARG A 189 -0.67 2.75 14.08
N LYS A 190 0.40 1.99 14.00
CA LYS A 190 0.30 0.55 13.75
C LYS A 190 -0.62 -0.08 14.79
N GLY A 191 -1.60 -0.85 14.32
CA GLY A 191 -2.65 -1.45 15.14
C GLY A 191 -3.93 -0.61 15.23
N ASP A 192 -3.95 0.61 14.70
CA ASP A 192 -5.17 1.41 14.64
C ASP A 192 -6.27 0.71 13.84
N ARG A 193 -7.49 0.86 14.33
CA ARG A 193 -8.68 0.39 13.62
C ARG A 193 -9.01 1.32 12.46
N ILE A 194 -9.39 0.72 11.34
CA ILE A 194 -9.84 1.41 10.14
C ILE A 194 -11.36 1.25 10.05
N THR A 195 -12.10 2.34 10.02
CA THR A 195 -13.56 2.33 10.04
C THR A 195 -14.12 3.16 8.89
N LYS A 196 -15.09 2.63 8.16
CA LYS A 196 -15.87 3.40 7.16
C LYS A 196 -16.77 4.42 7.84
N ILE A 197 -16.84 5.65 7.31
CA ILE A 197 -17.66 6.75 7.84
C ILE A 197 -18.40 7.48 6.72
#